data_3ae4a65fd6e536fe32c69a3c6dc6996e
#
_entry.id   3ae4a65fd6e536fe32c69a3c6dc6996e
#
_cell.length_a   1.000
_cell.length_b   1.000
_cell.length_c   1.000
_cell.angle_alpha   90.00
_cell.angle_beta   90.00
_cell.angle_gamma   90.00
#
_symmetry.space_group_name_H-M   'P 1'
#
loop_
_entity.id
_entity.type
_entity.pdbx_description
1 polymer ?
#
loop_
_entity_poly.entity_id
_entity_poly.type
_entity_poly.pdbx_seq_one_letter_code
_entity_poly.pdbx_strand_id
1 'polypeptide(L)'
;MEYIHNLNVIYRDLKPENILIDAEGHVKLADFGLAKEGVNDKGQAKSFCGSPAYLAPEMLLSKGVGKAGDIYQIGAVLYELLVGFPPHYTENIKKLYENIKNAKL
;
A
#
# COMPACT_ATOMS: atom_id res chain seq x y z
N MET A 1 -9.05 0.80 7.55
CA MET A 1 -8.47 -0.44 7.00
C MET A 1 -9.03 -1.69 7.66
N GLU A 2 -9.10 -1.75 8.96
CA GLU A 2 -9.70 -2.89 9.69
C GLU A 2 -11.09 -3.28 9.18
N TYR A 3 -11.97 -2.30 8.98
CA TYR A 3 -13.33 -2.56 8.51
C TYR A 3 -13.37 -3.33 7.19
N ILE A 4 -12.60 -2.89 6.19
CA ILE A 4 -12.61 -3.56 4.89
C ILE A 4 -11.91 -4.92 4.97
N HIS A 5 -10.87 -5.06 5.78
CA HIS A 5 -10.21 -6.35 6.00
C HIS A 5 -11.14 -7.37 6.66
N ASN A 6 -12.02 -6.93 7.56
CA ASN A 6 -13.03 -7.81 8.16
C ASN A 6 -14.08 -8.28 7.14
N LEU A 7 -14.23 -7.58 6.02
CA LEU A 7 -15.06 -7.99 4.89
C LEU A 7 -14.29 -8.79 3.84
N ASN A 8 -13.04 -9.18 4.13
CA ASN A 8 -12.14 -9.85 3.19
C ASN A 8 -11.88 -9.06 1.90
N VAL A 9 -11.80 -7.75 2.05
CA VAL A 9 -11.43 -6.82 0.97
C VAL A 9 -10.06 -6.26 1.26
N ILE A 10 -9.17 -6.25 0.26
CA ILE A 10 -7.91 -5.55 0.32
C ILE A 10 -7.97 -4.31 -0.57
N TYR A 11 -7.29 -3.24 -0.15
CA TYR A 11 -7.36 -1.94 -0.82
C TYR A 11 -6.32 -1.78 -1.94
N ARG A 12 -5.07 -2.10 -1.67
CA ARG A 12 -3.94 -2.18 -2.61
C ARG A 12 -3.40 -0.87 -3.17
N ASP A 13 -4.04 0.27 -2.93
CA ASP A 13 -3.62 1.55 -3.54
C ASP A 13 -3.56 2.69 -2.53
N LEU A 14 -3.08 2.41 -1.32
CA LEU A 14 -2.96 3.43 -0.31
C LEU A 14 -1.78 4.36 -0.64
N LYS A 15 -2.09 5.64 -0.72
CA LYS A 15 -1.16 6.73 -0.97
C LYS A 15 -1.83 8.04 -0.54
N PRO A 16 -1.09 9.13 -0.30
CA PRO A 16 -1.68 10.38 0.17
C PRO A 16 -2.83 10.89 -0.70
N GLU A 17 -2.74 10.72 -2.02
CA GLU A 17 -3.78 11.19 -2.96
C GLU A 17 -5.12 10.49 -2.76
N ASN A 18 -5.13 9.30 -2.17
CA ASN A 18 -6.35 8.51 -1.92
C ASN A 18 -6.85 8.62 -0.49
N ILE A 19 -6.25 9.48 0.32
CA ILE A 19 -6.64 9.72 1.70
C ILE A 19 -7.28 11.10 1.78
N LEU A 20 -8.55 11.13 2.13
CA LEU A 20 -9.30 12.37 2.30
C LEU A 20 -9.50 12.64 3.79
N ILE A 21 -9.58 13.91 4.14
CA ILE A 21 -9.86 14.36 5.50
C ILE A 21 -11.18 15.12 5.47
N ASP A 22 -12.14 14.70 6.27
CA ASP A 22 -13.45 15.37 6.34
C ASP A 22 -13.39 16.63 7.22
N ALA A 23 -14.53 17.35 7.30
CA ALA A 23 -14.60 18.60 8.05
C ALA A 23 -14.38 18.42 9.56
N GLU A 24 -14.57 17.21 10.08
CA GLU A 24 -14.36 16.88 11.50
C GLU A 24 -12.94 16.36 11.78
N GLY A 25 -12.09 16.24 10.74
CA GLY A 25 -10.73 15.74 10.86
C GLY A 25 -10.60 14.23 10.75
N HIS A 26 -11.66 13.51 10.38
CA HIS A 26 -11.61 12.08 10.18
C HIS A 26 -11.04 11.72 8.81
N VAL A 27 -10.28 10.62 8.76
CA VAL A 27 -9.65 10.13 7.54
C VAL A 27 -10.62 9.19 6.81
N LYS A 28 -10.70 9.34 5.49
CA LYS A 28 -11.51 8.48 4.63
C LYS A 28 -10.70 8.02 3.43
N LEU A 29 -10.84 6.74 3.07
CA LEU A 29 -10.25 6.21 1.86
C LEU A 29 -11.12 6.55 0.64
N ALA A 30 -10.47 6.99 -0.43
CA ALA A 30 -11.13 7.23 -1.71
C ALA A 30 -10.57 6.27 -2.75
N ASP A 31 -11.25 6.14 -3.90
CA ASP A 31 -10.83 5.36 -5.06
C ASP A 31 -10.52 3.88 -4.75
N PHE A 32 -11.56 3.06 -4.82
CA PHE A 32 -11.47 1.61 -4.65
C PHE A 32 -11.26 0.87 -5.99
N GLY A 33 -10.76 1.55 -7.01
CA GLY A 33 -10.57 0.98 -8.34
C GLY A 33 -9.62 -0.22 -8.40
N LEU A 34 -8.67 -0.31 -7.46
CA LEU A 34 -7.74 -1.43 -7.35
C LEU A 34 -8.09 -2.41 -6.22
N ALA A 35 -9.18 -2.19 -5.50
CA ALA A 35 -9.58 -3.07 -4.40
C ALA A 35 -9.95 -4.47 -4.90
N LYS A 36 -9.70 -5.48 -4.07
CA LYS A 36 -10.01 -6.88 -4.38
C LYS A 36 -10.81 -7.51 -3.25
N GLU A 37 -11.95 -8.09 -3.61
CA GLU A 37 -12.80 -8.83 -2.67
C GLU A 37 -12.39 -10.30 -2.56
N GLY A 38 -12.86 -10.96 -1.51
CA GLY A 38 -12.67 -12.39 -1.33
C GLY A 38 -11.26 -12.79 -0.89
N VAL A 39 -10.49 -11.85 -0.32
CA VAL A 39 -9.14 -12.11 0.17
C VAL A 39 -9.19 -12.30 1.68
N ASN A 40 -9.21 -13.55 2.14
CA ASN A 40 -9.20 -13.87 3.57
C ASN A 40 -7.81 -13.63 4.19
N ASP A 41 -7.67 -13.88 5.49
CA ASP A 41 -6.43 -13.61 6.22
C ASP A 41 -5.19 -14.32 5.68
N LYS A 42 -5.38 -15.48 5.03
CA LYS A 42 -4.30 -16.25 4.40
C LYS A 42 -4.27 -16.11 2.88
N GLY A 43 -5.27 -15.41 2.31
CA GLY A 43 -5.40 -15.24 0.88
C GLY A 43 -4.49 -14.15 0.33
N GLN A 44 -4.23 -14.24 -0.96
CA GLN A 44 -3.44 -13.27 -1.69
C GLN A 44 -4.06 -13.01 -3.06
N ALA A 45 -4.05 -11.74 -3.47
CA ALA A 45 -4.36 -11.36 -4.83
C ALA A 45 -3.07 -11.41 -5.66
N LYS A 46 -3.16 -11.92 -6.89
CA LYS A 46 -1.98 -12.16 -7.72
C LYS A 46 -1.76 -11.09 -8.79
N SER A 47 -2.69 -10.17 -8.94
CA SER A 47 -2.55 -9.08 -9.90
C SER A 47 -1.51 -8.06 -9.43
N PHE A 48 -0.55 -7.73 -10.29
CA PHE A 48 0.40 -6.67 -10.03
C PHE A 48 -0.27 -5.32 -10.27
N CYS A 49 -0.40 -4.51 -9.22
CA CYS A 49 -1.04 -3.19 -9.31
C CYS A 49 -0.59 -2.30 -8.16
N GLY A 50 -0.87 -1.01 -8.28
CA GLY A 50 -0.55 -0.01 -7.28
C GLY A 50 0.49 1.00 -7.74
N SER A 51 0.74 2.01 -6.92
CA SER A 51 1.70 3.07 -7.21
C SER A 51 3.11 2.66 -6.76
N PRO A 52 4.14 2.87 -7.58
CA PRO A 52 5.47 2.27 -7.37
C PRO A 52 6.08 2.48 -5.98
N ALA A 53 6.01 3.70 -5.46
CA ALA A 53 6.67 4.03 -4.19
C ALA A 53 6.02 3.35 -2.96
N TYR A 54 4.80 2.83 -3.11
CA TYR A 54 4.02 2.27 -2.00
C TYR A 54 3.82 0.76 -2.13
N LEU A 55 4.43 0.13 -3.14
CA LEU A 55 4.31 -1.32 -3.34
C LEU A 55 5.04 -2.08 -2.22
N ALA A 56 4.36 -3.09 -1.66
CA ALA A 56 4.98 -3.97 -0.69
C ALA A 56 6.03 -4.88 -1.36
N PRO A 57 7.09 -5.28 -0.62
CA PRO A 57 8.13 -6.14 -1.19
C PRO A 57 7.62 -7.44 -1.80
N GLU A 58 6.64 -8.08 -1.18
CA GLU A 58 6.05 -9.32 -1.69
C GLU A 58 5.38 -9.15 -3.05
N MET A 59 4.83 -7.96 -3.34
CA MET A 59 4.27 -7.64 -4.65
C MET A 59 5.37 -7.66 -5.72
N LEU A 60 6.51 -7.04 -5.41
CA LEU A 60 7.66 -6.97 -6.31
C LEU A 60 8.33 -8.33 -6.50
N LEU A 61 8.20 -9.23 -5.53
CA LEU A 61 8.71 -10.59 -5.59
C LEU A 61 7.74 -11.57 -6.25
N SER A 62 6.63 -11.07 -6.82
CA SER A 62 5.59 -11.86 -7.48
C SER A 62 4.96 -12.91 -6.56
N LYS A 63 4.93 -12.64 -5.26
CA LYS A 63 4.31 -13.53 -4.26
C LYS A 63 2.84 -13.22 -4.01
N GLY A 64 2.30 -12.21 -4.70
CA GLY A 64 0.94 -11.74 -4.48
C GLY A 64 0.84 -10.79 -3.29
N VAL A 65 -0.34 -10.22 -3.09
CA VAL A 65 -0.61 -9.25 -2.00
C VAL A 65 -1.87 -9.68 -1.26
N GLY A 66 -1.76 -9.73 0.04
CA GLY A 66 -2.89 -9.91 0.95
C GLY A 66 -3.12 -8.68 1.82
N LYS A 67 -3.81 -8.87 2.93
CA LYS A 67 -4.09 -7.79 3.90
C LYS A 67 -2.80 -7.15 4.45
N ALA A 68 -1.74 -7.92 4.62
CA ALA A 68 -0.44 -7.40 5.08
C ALA A 68 0.15 -6.35 4.14
N GLY A 69 -0.10 -6.44 2.85
CA GLY A 69 0.34 -5.44 1.87
C GLY A 69 -0.29 -4.07 2.13
N ASP A 70 -1.57 -4.03 2.49
CA ASP A 70 -2.24 -2.79 2.90
C ASP A 70 -1.60 -2.20 4.15
N ILE A 71 -1.24 -3.03 5.11
CA ILE A 71 -0.57 -2.59 6.35
C ILE A 71 0.81 -2.01 6.04
N TYR A 72 1.56 -2.65 5.14
CA TYR A 72 2.84 -2.09 4.66
C TYR A 72 2.63 -0.68 4.09
N GLN A 73 1.60 -0.49 3.28
CA GLN A 73 1.31 0.81 2.66
C GLN A 73 0.94 1.87 3.70
N ILE A 74 0.26 1.50 4.78
CA ILE A 74 0.03 2.42 5.91
C ILE A 74 1.37 2.90 6.48
N GLY A 75 2.31 1.98 6.68
CA GLY A 75 3.64 2.33 7.15
C GLY A 75 4.38 3.26 6.20
N ALA A 76 4.28 3.01 4.89
CA ALA A 76 4.91 3.86 3.89
C ALA A 76 4.34 5.28 3.87
N VAL A 77 3.02 5.42 3.99
CA VAL A 77 2.37 6.73 4.09
C VAL A 77 2.77 7.45 5.37
N LEU A 78 2.79 6.74 6.50
CA LEU A 78 3.23 7.33 7.77
C LEU A 78 4.66 7.85 7.68
N TYR A 79 5.56 7.05 7.09
CA TYR A 79 6.94 7.48 6.88
C TYR A 79 6.99 8.78 6.05
N GLU A 80 6.24 8.86 4.96
CA GLU A 80 6.19 10.04 4.11
C GLU A 80 5.66 11.27 4.85
N LEU A 81 4.63 11.10 5.69
CA LEU A 81 4.09 12.20 6.49
C LEU A 81 5.10 12.75 7.50
N LEU A 82 5.99 11.91 8.01
CA LEU A 82 7.00 12.30 8.98
C LEU A 82 8.28 12.84 8.36
N VAL A 83 8.65 12.35 7.18
CA VAL A 83 9.97 12.61 6.56
C VAL A 83 9.85 13.52 5.34
N GLY A 84 8.70 13.54 4.67
CA GLY A 84 8.45 14.38 3.50
C GLY A 84 8.50 13.64 2.16
N PHE A 85 8.93 12.38 2.16
CA PHE A 85 8.96 11.53 0.96
C PHE A 85 8.81 10.06 1.36
N PRO A 86 8.36 9.18 0.43
CA PRO A 86 8.17 7.76 0.74
C PRO A 86 9.48 7.06 1.11
N PRO A 87 9.43 5.95 1.86
CA PRO A 87 10.64 5.17 2.15
C PRO A 87 11.29 4.66 0.87
N HIS A 88 12.62 4.55 0.87
CA HIS A 88 13.41 4.07 -0.26
C HIS A 88 13.31 4.92 -1.54
N TYR A 89 12.76 6.14 -1.45
CA TYR A 89 12.46 6.98 -2.61
C TYR A 89 13.69 7.24 -3.47
N THR A 90 13.50 7.13 -4.79
CA THR A 90 14.43 7.56 -5.83
C THR A 90 13.62 7.76 -7.13
N GLU A 91 14.10 8.62 -8.01
CA GLU A 91 13.45 8.86 -9.31
C GLU A 91 13.62 7.70 -10.28
N ASN A 92 14.62 6.85 -10.08
CA ASN A 92 14.86 5.67 -10.92
C ASN A 92 14.00 4.50 -10.44
N ILE A 93 13.04 4.08 -11.26
CA ILE A 93 12.06 3.04 -10.90
C ILE A 93 12.75 1.70 -10.59
N LYS A 94 13.75 1.29 -11.36
CA LYS A 94 14.46 0.03 -11.11
C LYS A 94 15.16 0.04 -9.76
N LYS A 95 15.83 1.16 -9.46
CA LYS A 95 16.51 1.33 -8.17
C LYS A 95 15.53 1.40 -7.01
N LEU A 96 14.38 2.06 -7.20
CA LEU A 96 13.31 2.10 -6.21
C LEU A 96 12.85 0.68 -5.86
N TYR A 97 12.58 -0.16 -6.85
CA TYR A 97 12.13 -1.53 -6.62
C TYR A 97 13.20 -2.36 -5.90
N GLU A 98 14.46 -2.22 -6.27
CA GLU A 98 15.55 -2.88 -5.56
C GLU A 98 15.67 -2.41 -4.11
N ASN A 99 15.52 -1.12 -3.86
CA ASN A 99 15.57 -0.56 -2.53
C ASN A 99 14.42 -1.09 -1.65
N ILE A 100 13.22 -1.17 -2.19
CA ILE A 100 12.06 -1.72 -1.47
C ILE A 100 12.31 -3.17 -1.08
N LYS A 101 12.89 -3.97 -1.97
CA LYS A 101 13.16 -5.39 -1.73
C LYS A 101 14.30 -5.62 -0.73
N ASN A 102 15.34 -4.81 -0.75
CA ASN A 102 16.63 -5.15 -0.13
C ASN A 102 17.20 -4.11 0.82
N ALA A 103 16.91 -2.82 0.64
CA ALA A 103 17.56 -1.77 1.41
C ALA A 103 16.94 -1.62 2.80
N LYS A 104 17.78 -1.20 3.74
CA LYS A 104 17.33 -0.78 5.07
C LYS A 104 16.85 0.67 5.01
N LEU A 105 15.93 0.99 5.88
CA LEU A 105 15.47 2.36 6.05
C LEU A 105 16.55 3.27 6.62
#